data_1eb926014792df36681ecb580290d1b8
#
_entry.id   1eb926014792df36681ecb580290d1b8
#
_cell.length_a   1.000
_cell.length_b   1.000
_cell.length_c   1.000
_cell.angle_alpha   90.00
_cell.angle_beta   90.00
_cell.angle_gamma   90.00
#
_symmetry.space_group_name_H-M   'P 1'
#
loop_
_entity.id
_entity.type
_entity.pdbx_description
1 polymer ?
#
loop_
_entity_poly.entity_id
_entity_poly.type
_entity_poly.pdbx_seq_one_letter_code
_entity_poly.pdbx_strand_id
1 'polypeptide(L)'
;MREAFFDGIVEWMATDEKAIVVLADISAAGLREASHSFPGRVLNVGIREQAAIGVAAGLSLEGFHPLVHTYAPFLIERPFEMIKDDLFHQGLVATLVSIGASYDEPGYGRTHQCPEDVALLDTLGPCTTLVPGHADEVAPLLQRAVSLDTVGYLRLSIAMNRRPIRNTTATMTRVVTGENGVVIAVGPMLDAVLDATEGMDVTVLYATTVRPFDAATLREVAGPTPKVVIVEPYLAGTSSPVVEKALSDLPHRILALGVNHPDLHRYGSYEDHDLAQGLDPAGISSAIRTFL
;
A
#
# COMPACT_ATOMS: atom_id res chain seq x y z
N MET A 1 2.48 10.99 -6.32
CA MET A 1 2.92 10.51 -4.99
C MET A 1 4.45 10.51 -4.82
N ARG A 2 5.23 10.15 -5.83
CA ARG A 2 6.70 10.04 -5.73
C ARG A 2 7.39 11.35 -5.31
N GLU A 3 7.01 12.48 -5.90
CA GLU A 3 7.56 13.80 -5.53
C GLU A 3 7.21 14.18 -4.09
N ALA A 4 5.94 13.99 -3.69
CA ALA A 4 5.51 14.23 -2.31
C ALA A 4 6.27 13.35 -1.29
N PHE A 5 6.70 12.14 -1.69
CA PHE A 5 7.57 11.30 -0.88
C PHE A 5 8.97 11.93 -0.74
N PHE A 6 9.58 12.45 -1.82
CA PHE A 6 10.89 13.08 -1.74
C PHE A 6 10.90 14.31 -0.82
N ASP A 7 9.87 15.15 -0.93
CA ASP A 7 9.70 16.32 -0.05
C ASP A 7 9.54 15.87 1.42
N GLY A 8 8.70 14.86 1.68
CA GLY A 8 8.50 14.30 3.00
C GLY A 8 9.75 13.68 3.63
N ILE A 9 10.68 13.14 2.82
CA ILE A 9 11.99 12.64 3.29
C ILE A 9 12.86 13.79 3.83
N VAL A 10 12.90 14.91 3.12
CA VAL A 10 13.68 16.09 3.56
C VAL A 10 13.13 16.60 4.90
N GLU A 11 11.81 16.71 5.04
CA GLU A 11 11.15 17.11 6.28
C GLU A 11 11.43 16.14 7.43
N TRP A 12 11.30 14.84 7.19
CA TRP A 12 11.58 13.81 8.20
C TRP A 12 13.04 13.86 8.67
N MET A 13 14.00 13.88 7.74
CA MET A 13 15.42 13.90 8.07
C MET A 13 15.84 15.18 8.80
N ALA A 14 15.11 16.29 8.63
CA ALA A 14 15.35 17.53 9.36
C ALA A 14 14.92 17.44 10.84
N THR A 15 13.93 16.59 11.13
CA THR A 15 13.36 16.47 12.49
C THR A 15 13.87 15.26 13.28
N ASP A 16 14.47 14.27 12.58
CA ASP A 16 15.01 13.05 13.18
C ASP A 16 16.49 12.87 12.80
N GLU A 17 17.38 13.04 13.76
CA GLU A 17 18.85 12.87 13.56
C GLU A 17 19.24 11.41 13.29
N LYS A 18 18.38 10.44 13.65
CA LYS A 18 18.59 9.00 13.43
C LYS A 18 18.04 8.52 12.09
N ALA A 19 17.34 9.39 11.35
CA ALA A 19 16.80 9.08 10.04
C ALA A 19 17.91 8.77 9.02
N ILE A 20 17.88 7.59 8.42
CA ILE A 20 18.79 7.19 7.35
C ILE A 20 17.99 6.57 6.20
N VAL A 21 18.24 7.02 4.98
CA VAL A 21 17.64 6.46 3.77
C VAL A 21 18.63 5.53 3.10
N VAL A 22 18.19 4.32 2.76
CA VAL A 22 18.99 3.32 2.03
C VAL A 22 18.33 3.09 0.66
N LEU A 23 19.11 3.31 -0.40
CA LEU A 23 18.66 3.19 -1.78
C LEU A 23 19.36 2.02 -2.48
N ALA A 24 18.65 1.38 -3.41
CA ALA A 24 19.20 0.47 -4.39
C ALA A 24 19.17 1.13 -5.79
N ASP A 25 19.87 2.26 -5.94
CA ASP A 25 20.03 3.09 -7.14
C ASP A 25 18.77 3.88 -7.56
N ILE A 26 17.60 3.25 -7.55
CA ILE A 26 16.33 3.87 -7.90
C ILE A 26 16.08 5.11 -7.03
N SER A 27 15.59 6.19 -7.65
CA SER A 27 15.27 7.48 -7.02
C SER A 27 16.46 8.28 -6.48
N ALA A 28 17.70 7.86 -6.69
CA ALA A 28 18.89 8.60 -6.21
C ALA A 28 18.93 10.06 -6.72
N ALA A 29 18.46 10.30 -7.95
CA ALA A 29 18.37 11.65 -8.52
C ALA A 29 17.29 12.51 -7.81
N GLY A 30 16.14 11.94 -7.45
CA GLY A 30 15.06 12.63 -6.74
C GLY A 30 15.41 12.95 -5.27
N LEU A 31 16.28 12.14 -4.65
CA LEU A 31 16.73 12.34 -3.27
C LEU A 31 18.06 13.12 -3.17
N ARG A 32 18.45 13.82 -4.24
CA ARG A 32 19.70 14.63 -4.27
C ARG A 32 19.67 15.75 -3.22
N GLU A 33 18.53 16.39 -3.01
CA GLU A 33 18.37 17.44 -2.00
C GLU A 33 18.60 16.88 -0.59
N ALA A 34 17.96 15.76 -0.26
CA ALA A 34 18.18 15.08 1.02
C ALA A 34 19.65 14.68 1.21
N SER A 35 20.30 14.15 0.16
CA SER A 35 21.73 13.78 0.20
C SER A 35 22.67 14.95 0.44
N HIS A 36 22.37 16.13 -0.13
CA HIS A 36 23.14 17.34 0.07
C HIS A 36 22.89 17.97 1.45
N SER A 37 21.64 18.02 1.89
CA SER A 37 21.24 18.64 3.16
C SER A 37 21.68 17.81 4.37
N PHE A 38 21.75 16.48 4.21
CA PHE A 38 22.09 15.54 5.27
C PHE A 38 23.21 14.59 4.84
N PRO A 39 24.48 15.08 4.74
CA PRO A 39 25.60 14.27 4.28
C PRO A 39 25.79 13.00 5.10
N GLY A 40 25.96 11.86 4.42
CA GLY A 40 26.16 10.56 5.06
C GLY A 40 24.89 9.87 5.56
N ARG A 41 23.69 10.48 5.40
CA ARG A 41 22.42 9.88 5.82
C ARG A 41 21.54 9.39 4.66
N VAL A 42 21.99 9.53 3.42
CA VAL A 42 21.41 8.88 2.23
C VAL A 42 22.45 7.95 1.66
N LEU A 43 22.26 6.65 1.79
CA LEU A 43 23.17 5.60 1.40
C LEU A 43 22.66 4.92 0.13
N ASN A 44 23.44 4.96 -0.94
CA ASN A 44 23.13 4.22 -2.16
C ASN A 44 24.06 3.00 -2.25
N VAL A 45 23.49 1.80 -2.10
CA VAL A 45 24.23 0.53 -2.16
C VAL A 45 24.35 -0.02 -3.59
N GLY A 46 23.85 0.72 -4.58
CA GLY A 46 23.74 0.24 -5.96
C GLY A 46 22.59 -0.76 -6.12
N ILE A 47 22.47 -1.40 -7.28
CA ILE A 47 21.40 -2.36 -7.59
C ILE A 47 21.66 -3.67 -6.82
N ARG A 48 21.45 -3.65 -5.50
CA ARG A 48 21.68 -4.77 -4.56
C ARG A 48 20.67 -4.70 -3.41
N GLU A 49 19.44 -5.04 -3.68
CA GLU A 49 18.34 -4.87 -2.73
C GLU A 49 18.49 -5.75 -1.49
N GLN A 50 19.07 -6.94 -1.63
CA GLN A 50 19.40 -7.80 -0.48
C GLN A 50 20.40 -7.11 0.47
N ALA A 51 21.42 -6.44 -0.10
CA ALA A 51 22.36 -5.65 0.70
C ALA A 51 21.70 -4.42 1.33
N ALA A 52 20.73 -3.79 0.64
CA ALA A 52 19.99 -2.67 1.20
C ALA A 52 19.21 -3.06 2.47
N ILE A 53 18.56 -4.23 2.48
CA ILE A 53 17.88 -4.75 3.67
C ILE A 53 18.88 -5.08 4.78
N GLY A 54 19.98 -5.77 4.49
CA GLY A 54 21.01 -6.07 5.50
C GLY A 54 21.66 -4.82 6.10
N VAL A 55 21.91 -3.76 5.28
CA VAL A 55 22.39 -2.47 5.78
C VAL A 55 21.35 -1.80 6.69
N ALA A 56 20.06 -1.82 6.29
CA ALA A 56 18.98 -1.28 7.12
C ALA A 56 18.85 -2.02 8.44
N ALA A 57 18.96 -3.34 8.43
CA ALA A 57 18.95 -4.15 9.66
C ALA A 57 20.10 -3.79 10.59
N GLY A 58 21.33 -3.68 10.06
CA GLY A 58 22.51 -3.25 10.84
C GLY A 58 22.33 -1.84 11.43
N LEU A 59 21.78 -0.90 10.66
CA LEU A 59 21.48 0.46 11.14
C LEU A 59 20.40 0.44 12.26
N SER A 60 19.37 -0.38 12.11
CA SER A 60 18.36 -0.55 13.15
C SER A 60 18.93 -1.10 14.45
N LEU A 61 19.85 -2.07 14.40
CA LEU A 61 20.57 -2.59 15.57
C LEU A 61 21.37 -1.52 16.31
N GLU A 62 21.94 -0.55 15.57
CA GLU A 62 22.68 0.59 16.12
C GLU A 62 21.75 1.73 16.58
N GLY A 63 20.43 1.53 16.52
CA GLY A 63 19.42 2.47 16.99
C GLY A 63 19.14 3.64 16.06
N PHE A 64 19.47 3.51 14.76
CA PHE A 64 18.99 4.40 13.72
C PHE A 64 17.58 4.02 13.25
N HIS A 65 16.96 4.95 12.49
CA HIS A 65 15.66 4.74 11.86
C HIS A 65 15.87 4.58 10.34
N PRO A 66 16.10 3.35 9.83
CA PRO A 66 16.34 3.14 8.42
C PRO A 66 15.05 3.14 7.61
N LEU A 67 15.09 3.80 6.44
CA LEU A 67 14.07 3.71 5.41
C LEU A 67 14.71 3.15 4.14
N VAL A 68 14.16 2.04 3.61
CA VAL A 68 14.63 1.41 2.37
C VAL A 68 13.66 1.74 1.23
N HIS A 69 14.19 2.22 0.09
CA HIS A 69 13.36 2.65 -1.02
C HIS A 69 13.86 2.13 -2.37
N THR A 70 12.94 1.49 -3.12
CA THR A 70 13.09 1.11 -4.54
C THR A 70 11.72 0.76 -5.15
N TYR A 71 11.66 0.12 -6.34
CA TYR A 71 10.44 -0.43 -6.92
C TYR A 71 9.90 -1.62 -6.11
N ALA A 72 8.57 -1.80 -6.08
CA ALA A 72 7.90 -2.85 -5.32
C ALA A 72 8.46 -4.26 -5.55
N PRO A 73 8.64 -4.77 -6.79
CA PRO A 73 9.21 -6.10 -7.00
C PRO A 73 10.65 -6.21 -6.46
N PHE A 74 11.41 -5.13 -6.55
CA PHE A 74 12.80 -5.13 -6.10
C PHE A 74 12.91 -4.95 -4.59
N LEU A 75 11.94 -4.29 -3.98
CA LEU A 75 11.91 -4.08 -2.53
C LEU A 75 11.37 -5.30 -1.79
N ILE A 76 10.34 -5.94 -2.32
CA ILE A 76 9.59 -6.99 -1.60
C ILE A 76 9.96 -8.39 -2.10
N GLU A 77 9.87 -8.67 -3.40
CA GLU A 77 10.10 -10.02 -3.92
C GLU A 77 11.57 -10.43 -3.91
N ARG A 78 12.45 -9.54 -4.42
CA ARG A 78 13.87 -9.86 -4.60
C ARG A 78 14.62 -10.10 -3.28
N PRO A 79 14.47 -9.29 -2.22
CA PRO A 79 15.11 -9.49 -0.92
C PRO A 79 14.18 -10.15 0.12
N PHE A 80 13.14 -10.88 -0.30
CA PHE A 80 12.09 -11.38 0.60
C PHE A 80 12.65 -12.18 1.78
N GLU A 81 13.64 -13.04 1.54
CA GLU A 81 14.29 -13.81 2.60
C GLU A 81 15.00 -12.90 3.61
N MET A 82 15.70 -11.85 3.15
CA MET A 82 16.37 -10.88 4.01
C MET A 82 15.37 -10.08 4.84
N ILE A 83 14.24 -9.67 4.25
CA ILE A 83 13.16 -9.02 5.01
C ILE A 83 12.67 -9.95 6.12
N LYS A 84 12.41 -11.22 5.80
CA LYS A 84 11.97 -12.24 6.77
C LYS A 84 12.99 -12.42 7.89
N ASP A 85 14.25 -12.64 7.55
CA ASP A 85 15.27 -13.06 8.50
C ASP A 85 15.93 -11.87 9.22
N ASP A 86 16.28 -10.78 8.46
CA ASP A 86 17.02 -9.66 9.02
C ASP A 86 16.13 -8.64 9.73
N LEU A 87 14.84 -8.49 9.32
CA LEU A 87 13.94 -7.54 9.95
C LEU A 87 12.92 -8.23 10.87
N PHE A 88 12.06 -9.11 10.30
CA PHE A 88 10.96 -9.67 11.08
C PHE A 88 11.42 -10.66 12.14
N HIS A 89 12.30 -11.62 11.79
CA HIS A 89 12.78 -12.62 12.74
C HIS A 89 13.59 -11.99 13.89
N GLN A 90 14.37 -10.95 13.59
CA GLN A 90 15.15 -10.25 14.62
C GLN A 90 14.33 -9.17 15.37
N GLY A 91 13.10 -8.89 14.96
CA GLY A 91 12.25 -7.89 15.59
C GLY A 91 12.80 -6.46 15.44
N LEU A 92 13.40 -6.15 14.29
CA LEU A 92 13.98 -4.85 14.01
C LEU A 92 12.97 -3.86 13.40
N VAL A 93 13.29 -2.58 13.55
CA VAL A 93 12.48 -1.50 13.00
C VAL A 93 13.04 -1.04 11.66
N ALA A 94 12.19 -0.99 10.63
CA ALA A 94 12.55 -0.39 9.35
C ALA A 94 11.28 0.09 8.63
N THR A 95 11.41 1.16 7.84
CA THR A 95 10.36 1.61 6.94
C THR A 95 10.70 1.20 5.51
N LEU A 96 9.84 0.40 4.89
CA LEU A 96 9.94 0.02 3.49
C LEU A 96 9.04 0.94 2.67
N VAL A 97 9.57 1.59 1.63
CA VAL A 97 8.78 2.47 0.76
C VAL A 97 8.95 2.07 -0.69
N SER A 98 7.89 1.64 -1.33
CA SER A 98 7.91 1.26 -2.74
C SER A 98 7.30 2.33 -3.64
N ILE A 99 7.79 2.37 -4.88
CA ILE A 99 7.11 2.90 -6.06
C ILE A 99 6.91 1.76 -7.05
N GLY A 100 6.16 2.00 -8.15
CA GLY A 100 5.92 0.95 -9.14
C GLY A 100 5.04 -0.17 -8.59
N ALA A 101 3.99 0.20 -7.88
CA ALA A 101 3.04 -0.71 -7.28
C ALA A 101 2.19 -1.42 -8.36
N SER A 102 1.83 -2.66 -8.14
CA SER A 102 1.02 -3.49 -9.06
C SER A 102 1.57 -3.49 -10.48
N TYR A 103 0.95 -2.76 -11.40
CA TYR A 103 1.34 -2.59 -12.80
C TYR A 103 1.56 -1.11 -13.17
N ASP A 104 2.04 -0.30 -12.25
CA ASP A 104 2.33 1.13 -12.45
C ASP A 104 3.26 1.38 -13.65
N GLU A 105 4.14 0.45 -13.96
CA GLU A 105 5.11 0.54 -15.05
C GLU A 105 4.85 -0.55 -16.11
N PRO A 106 3.68 -0.55 -16.77
CA PRO A 106 3.30 -1.65 -17.68
C PRO A 106 4.23 -1.79 -18.88
N GLY A 107 4.87 -0.70 -19.31
CA GLY A 107 5.85 -0.70 -20.39
C GLY A 107 7.10 -1.56 -20.13
N TYR A 108 7.46 -1.81 -18.88
CA TYR A 108 8.58 -2.68 -18.49
C TYR A 108 8.17 -4.15 -18.31
N GLY A 109 6.89 -4.45 -18.35
CA GLY A 109 6.35 -5.80 -18.21
C GLY A 109 6.50 -6.38 -16.80
N ARG A 110 6.29 -7.69 -16.68
CA ARG A 110 6.17 -8.42 -15.41
C ARG A 110 7.34 -8.20 -14.44
N THR A 111 8.54 -7.97 -14.92
CA THR A 111 9.72 -7.76 -14.07
C THR A 111 9.65 -6.50 -13.19
N HIS A 112 8.76 -5.55 -13.53
CA HIS A 112 8.53 -4.32 -12.79
C HIS A 112 7.12 -4.26 -12.17
N GLN A 113 6.40 -5.38 -12.16
CA GLN A 113 5.06 -5.50 -11.61
C GLN A 113 5.10 -6.34 -10.34
N CYS A 114 4.39 -5.93 -9.31
CA CYS A 114 4.31 -6.62 -8.03
C CYS A 114 2.92 -6.40 -7.38
N PRO A 115 1.88 -7.07 -7.87
CA PRO A 115 0.59 -7.05 -7.20
C PRO A 115 0.57 -7.92 -5.93
N GLU A 116 1.56 -8.77 -5.73
CA GLU A 116 1.65 -9.71 -4.60
C GLU A 116 2.28 -9.12 -3.32
N ASP A 117 2.78 -7.90 -3.36
CA ASP A 117 3.58 -7.27 -2.31
C ASP A 117 2.95 -7.31 -0.91
N VAL A 118 1.68 -6.91 -0.79
CA VAL A 118 0.96 -6.94 0.50
C VAL A 118 0.72 -8.37 0.98
N ALA A 119 0.36 -9.28 0.07
CA ALA A 119 0.13 -10.69 0.40
C ALA A 119 1.43 -11.37 0.89
N LEU A 120 2.57 -11.07 0.28
CA LEU A 120 3.87 -11.57 0.70
C LEU A 120 4.23 -11.09 2.11
N LEU A 121 4.07 -9.79 2.38
CA LEU A 121 4.35 -9.24 3.72
C LEU A 121 3.42 -9.80 4.79
N ASP A 122 2.16 -10.07 4.47
CA ASP A 122 1.20 -10.70 5.39
C ASP A 122 1.66 -12.10 5.86
N THR A 123 2.56 -12.76 5.13
CA THR A 123 3.13 -14.07 5.53
C THR A 123 4.23 -13.96 6.57
N LEU A 124 4.81 -12.78 6.79
CA LEU A 124 6.00 -12.61 7.65
C LEU A 124 5.67 -12.25 9.11
N GLY A 125 4.49 -11.68 9.34
CA GLY A 125 4.08 -11.25 10.68
C GLY A 125 3.48 -9.84 10.68
N PRO A 126 3.34 -9.20 11.85
CA PRO A 126 2.76 -7.88 11.94
C PRO A 126 3.57 -6.84 11.16
N CYS A 127 2.97 -6.26 10.13
CA CYS A 127 3.50 -5.16 9.34
C CYS A 127 2.43 -4.07 9.24
N THR A 128 2.78 -2.81 9.51
CA THR A 128 1.85 -1.72 9.22
C THR A 128 1.94 -1.36 7.75
N THR A 129 0.87 -1.66 7.00
CA THR A 129 0.82 -1.40 5.54
C THR A 129 -0.06 -0.21 5.25
N LEU A 130 0.52 0.77 4.58
CA LEU A 130 -0.08 2.06 4.24
C LEU A 130 -0.14 2.24 2.72
N VAL A 131 -1.32 2.55 2.22
CA VAL A 131 -1.61 2.67 0.78
C VAL A 131 -2.30 4.02 0.54
N PRO A 132 -1.55 5.12 0.32
CA PRO A 132 -2.16 6.40 -0.01
C PRO A 132 -2.89 6.35 -1.35
N GLY A 133 -4.00 7.07 -1.44
CA GLY A 133 -4.74 7.23 -2.69
C GLY A 133 -4.50 8.58 -3.37
N HIS A 134 -3.78 9.52 -2.73
CA HIS A 134 -3.48 10.84 -3.29
C HIS A 134 -2.11 11.33 -2.82
N ALA A 135 -1.49 12.24 -3.59
CA ALA A 135 -0.18 12.79 -3.25
C ALA A 135 -0.16 13.50 -1.87
N ASP A 136 -1.24 14.23 -1.53
CA ASP A 136 -1.34 14.94 -0.26
C ASP A 136 -1.50 14.02 0.96
N GLU A 137 -1.74 12.73 0.76
CA GLU A 137 -1.81 11.72 1.81
C GLU A 137 -0.43 11.11 2.11
N VAL A 138 0.55 11.32 1.23
CA VAL A 138 1.88 10.67 1.35
C VAL A 138 2.63 11.18 2.57
N ALA A 139 2.75 12.51 2.76
CA ALA A 139 3.53 13.07 3.86
C ALA A 139 3.00 12.63 5.23
N PRO A 140 1.69 12.72 5.56
CA PRO A 140 1.20 12.26 6.86
C PRO A 140 1.32 10.73 7.05
N LEU A 141 1.18 9.93 5.97
CA LEU A 141 1.36 8.47 6.06
C LEU A 141 2.84 8.10 6.18
N LEU A 142 3.76 8.83 5.54
CA LEU A 142 5.20 8.67 5.74
C LEU A 142 5.59 8.98 7.19
N GLN A 143 5.14 10.11 7.75
CA GLN A 143 5.39 10.45 9.16
C GLN A 143 4.91 9.35 10.11
N ARG A 144 3.75 8.77 9.80
CA ARG A 144 3.25 7.63 10.54
C ARG A 144 4.14 6.39 10.37
N ALA A 145 4.54 6.06 9.14
CA ALA A 145 5.37 4.89 8.85
C ALA A 145 6.71 4.94 9.59
N VAL A 146 7.38 6.11 9.60
CA VAL A 146 8.69 6.28 10.25
C VAL A 146 8.61 6.40 11.77
N SER A 147 7.41 6.57 12.35
CA SER A 147 7.19 6.61 13.79
C SER A 147 6.82 5.26 14.40
N LEU A 148 6.77 4.19 13.60
CA LEU A 148 6.46 2.85 14.09
C LEU A 148 7.65 2.25 14.85
N ASP A 149 7.34 1.38 15.79
CA ASP A 149 8.30 0.54 16.51
C ASP A 149 8.44 -0.88 15.89
N THR A 150 7.93 -1.07 14.68
CA THR A 150 7.93 -2.32 13.91
C THR A 150 8.24 -2.03 12.45
N VAL A 151 8.23 -3.07 11.61
CA VAL A 151 8.33 -2.87 10.16
C VAL A 151 7.08 -2.17 9.63
N GLY A 152 7.28 -1.06 8.91
CA GLY A 152 6.26 -0.34 8.17
C GLY A 152 6.44 -0.47 6.66
N TYR A 153 5.34 -0.55 5.91
CA TYR A 153 5.35 -0.54 4.46
C TYR A 153 4.47 0.57 3.91
N LEU A 154 5.05 1.53 3.20
CA LEU A 154 4.34 2.59 2.48
C LEU A 154 4.39 2.29 0.98
N ARG A 155 3.22 1.99 0.43
CA ARG A 155 3.03 1.53 -0.95
C ARG A 155 2.56 2.69 -1.84
N LEU A 156 3.48 3.27 -2.59
CA LEU A 156 3.17 4.39 -3.51
C LEU A 156 2.82 3.88 -4.91
N SER A 157 1.89 4.57 -5.57
CA SER A 157 1.45 4.29 -6.94
C SER A 157 1.46 5.56 -7.79
N ILE A 158 1.46 5.40 -9.11
CA ILE A 158 1.18 6.48 -10.06
C ILE A 158 -0.32 6.80 -10.12
N ALA A 159 -1.16 5.79 -9.88
CA ALA A 159 -2.61 5.98 -9.79
C ALA A 159 -2.98 6.86 -8.60
N MET A 160 -3.89 7.80 -8.82
CA MET A 160 -4.31 8.76 -7.79
C MET A 160 -5.80 9.07 -7.92
N ASN A 161 -6.45 9.23 -6.78
CA ASN A 161 -7.79 9.78 -6.70
C ASN A 161 -7.78 11.27 -7.09
N ARG A 162 -8.91 11.77 -7.55
CA ARG A 162 -9.11 13.19 -7.96
C ARG A 162 -8.94 14.17 -6.80
N ARG A 163 -9.16 13.69 -5.55
CA ARG A 163 -9.06 14.51 -4.33
C ARG A 163 -8.56 13.69 -3.17
N PRO A 164 -7.76 14.29 -2.26
CA PRO A 164 -7.32 13.63 -1.05
C PRO A 164 -8.48 13.47 -0.05
N ILE A 165 -8.43 12.39 0.73
CA ILE A 165 -9.20 12.25 1.95
C ILE A 165 -8.27 12.59 3.12
N ARG A 166 -8.54 13.70 3.81
CA ARG A 166 -7.65 14.25 4.84
C ARG A 166 -7.54 13.41 6.13
N ASN A 167 -8.29 12.32 6.24
CA ASN A 167 -8.20 11.43 7.38
C ASN A 167 -7.23 10.28 7.08
N THR A 168 -5.96 10.45 7.44
CA THR A 168 -4.88 9.45 7.28
C THR A 168 -4.62 8.68 8.57
N THR A 169 -5.64 8.49 9.39
CA THR A 169 -5.55 7.70 10.62
C THR A 169 -5.53 6.18 10.36
N ALA A 170 -5.45 5.40 11.43
CA ALA A 170 -5.57 3.93 11.34
C ALA A 170 -6.97 3.47 10.97
N THR A 171 -7.97 4.34 11.04
CA THR A 171 -9.38 4.03 10.83
C THR A 171 -9.80 4.31 9.39
N MET A 172 -10.69 3.48 8.87
CA MET A 172 -11.34 3.72 7.58
C MET A 172 -12.26 4.96 7.66
N THR A 173 -12.32 5.71 6.57
CA THR A 173 -13.24 6.86 6.45
C THR A 173 -14.50 6.46 5.71
N ARG A 174 -15.67 6.64 6.31
CA ARG A 174 -16.94 6.46 5.63
C ARG A 174 -17.19 7.66 4.68
N VAL A 175 -17.19 7.40 3.39
CA VAL A 175 -17.34 8.42 2.33
C VAL A 175 -18.78 8.51 1.83
N VAL A 176 -19.45 7.36 1.73
CA VAL A 176 -20.87 7.26 1.34
C VAL A 176 -21.60 6.41 2.39
N THR A 177 -22.85 6.75 2.67
CA THR A 177 -23.73 5.97 3.56
C THR A 177 -24.85 5.34 2.74
N GLY A 178 -25.09 4.04 2.93
CA GLY A 178 -26.17 3.26 2.34
C GLY A 178 -26.40 1.99 3.17
N GLU A 179 -27.43 1.21 2.81
CA GLU A 179 -27.92 0.10 3.66
C GLU A 179 -27.74 -1.29 3.03
N ASN A 180 -27.55 -1.39 1.70
CA ASN A 180 -27.59 -2.68 1.00
C ASN A 180 -26.26 -3.41 0.84
N GLY A 181 -25.19 -2.91 1.48
CA GLY A 181 -23.88 -3.53 1.48
C GLY A 181 -22.77 -2.54 1.80
N VAL A 182 -21.56 -3.04 1.98
CA VAL A 182 -20.35 -2.25 2.28
C VAL A 182 -19.33 -2.46 1.17
N VAL A 183 -18.81 -1.38 0.61
CA VAL A 183 -17.70 -1.41 -0.36
C VAL A 183 -16.49 -0.74 0.27
N ILE A 184 -15.40 -1.49 0.44
CA ILE A 184 -14.12 -0.97 0.94
C ILE A 184 -13.24 -0.64 -0.25
N ALA A 185 -12.92 0.64 -0.42
CA ALA A 185 -12.01 1.14 -1.44
C ALA A 185 -10.62 1.38 -0.82
N VAL A 186 -9.61 0.69 -1.33
CA VAL A 186 -8.24 0.79 -0.83
C VAL A 186 -7.43 1.77 -1.67
N GLY A 187 -6.86 2.79 -1.01
CA GLY A 187 -5.93 3.73 -1.63
C GLY A 187 -6.44 4.35 -2.94
N PRO A 188 -5.76 4.18 -4.08
CA PRO A 188 -6.12 4.80 -5.35
C PRO A 188 -7.43 4.29 -5.99
N MET A 189 -8.06 3.27 -5.39
CA MET A 189 -9.33 2.71 -5.91
C MET A 189 -10.57 3.52 -5.56
N LEU A 190 -10.47 4.57 -4.74
CA LEU A 190 -11.65 5.29 -4.24
C LEU A 190 -12.47 5.92 -5.37
N ASP A 191 -11.85 6.61 -6.31
CA ASP A 191 -12.59 7.26 -7.39
C ASP A 191 -13.31 6.25 -8.31
N ALA A 192 -12.62 5.15 -8.65
CA ALA A 192 -13.22 4.08 -9.45
C ALA A 192 -14.43 3.45 -8.72
N VAL A 193 -14.33 3.27 -7.40
CA VAL A 193 -15.44 2.77 -6.56
C VAL A 193 -16.58 3.77 -6.49
N LEU A 194 -16.31 5.05 -6.29
CA LEU A 194 -17.36 6.08 -6.24
C LEU A 194 -18.12 6.17 -7.57
N ASP A 195 -17.39 6.17 -8.69
CA ASP A 195 -17.99 6.19 -10.03
C ASP A 195 -18.79 4.88 -10.28
N ALA A 196 -18.28 3.73 -9.83
CA ALA A 196 -18.93 2.42 -9.98
C ALA A 196 -20.22 2.28 -9.14
N THR A 197 -20.27 2.93 -7.99
CA THR A 197 -21.39 2.83 -7.03
C THR A 197 -22.39 3.97 -7.13
N GLU A 198 -22.22 4.87 -8.11
CA GLU A 198 -23.17 5.96 -8.32
C GLU A 198 -24.61 5.44 -8.46
N GLY A 199 -25.52 5.99 -7.65
CA GLY A 199 -26.92 5.58 -7.60
C GLY A 199 -27.19 4.22 -6.93
N MET A 200 -26.20 3.57 -6.33
CA MET A 200 -26.39 2.38 -5.49
C MET A 200 -26.56 2.77 -4.02
N ASP A 201 -27.40 2.03 -3.31
CA ASP A 201 -27.61 2.20 -1.87
C ASP A 201 -26.58 1.36 -1.09
N VAL A 202 -25.30 1.75 -1.14
CA VAL A 202 -24.21 1.05 -0.46
C VAL A 202 -23.40 2.02 0.40
N THR A 203 -22.86 1.53 1.50
CA THR A 203 -21.85 2.27 2.27
C THR A 203 -20.48 2.10 1.63
N VAL A 204 -19.76 3.21 1.38
CA VAL A 204 -18.38 3.21 0.89
C VAL A 204 -17.44 3.60 2.01
N LEU A 205 -16.50 2.72 2.33
CA LEU A 205 -15.39 2.94 3.26
C LEU A 205 -14.09 3.13 2.48
N TYR A 206 -13.33 4.13 2.84
CA TYR A 206 -12.00 4.40 2.28
C TYR A 206 -10.91 3.98 3.25
N ALA A 207 -9.95 3.18 2.80
CA ALA A 207 -8.85 2.66 3.59
C ALA A 207 -7.48 3.08 3.03
N THR A 208 -6.70 3.83 3.81
CA THR A 208 -5.27 4.09 3.54
C THR A 208 -4.36 3.25 4.43
N THR A 209 -4.85 2.78 5.57
CA THR A 209 -4.20 1.78 6.42
C THR A 209 -4.89 0.45 6.18
N VAL A 210 -4.18 -0.49 5.56
CA VAL A 210 -4.73 -1.81 5.24
C VAL A 210 -4.29 -2.88 6.23
N ARG A 211 -3.17 -2.62 6.93
CA ARG A 211 -2.68 -3.40 8.08
C ARG A 211 -2.18 -2.44 9.17
N PRO A 212 -2.59 -2.63 10.43
CA PRO A 212 -3.66 -3.51 10.86
C PRO A 212 -5.01 -3.12 10.23
N PHE A 213 -5.89 -4.12 10.02
CA PHE A 213 -7.22 -3.88 9.44
C PHE A 213 -8.16 -3.27 10.49
N ASP A 214 -8.91 -2.25 10.10
CA ASP A 214 -9.89 -1.59 10.96
C ASP A 214 -11.22 -2.37 11.02
N ALA A 215 -11.23 -3.41 11.82
CA ALA A 215 -12.41 -4.22 12.06
C ALA A 215 -13.55 -3.43 12.76
N ALA A 216 -13.22 -2.44 13.57
CA ALA A 216 -14.21 -1.67 14.32
C ALA A 216 -15.10 -0.85 13.39
N THR A 217 -14.52 -0.06 12.50
CA THR A 217 -15.28 0.74 11.52
C THR A 217 -16.11 -0.14 10.58
N LEU A 218 -15.57 -1.30 10.13
CA LEU A 218 -16.37 -2.23 9.34
C LEU A 218 -17.60 -2.72 10.12
N ARG A 219 -17.44 -3.13 11.38
CA ARG A 219 -18.52 -3.64 12.22
C ARG A 219 -19.59 -2.59 12.54
N GLU A 220 -19.21 -1.31 12.66
CA GLU A 220 -20.17 -0.21 12.89
C GLU A 220 -21.19 -0.05 11.75
N VAL A 221 -20.78 -0.36 10.51
CA VAL A 221 -21.63 -0.20 9.32
C VAL A 221 -22.17 -1.53 8.80
N ALA A 222 -21.64 -2.64 9.30
CA ALA A 222 -22.07 -3.98 8.90
C ALA A 222 -23.43 -4.29 9.54
N GLY A 223 -24.42 -4.63 8.74
CA GLY A 223 -25.70 -5.16 9.24
C GLY A 223 -25.58 -6.59 9.78
N PRO A 224 -26.70 -7.25 10.11
CA PRO A 224 -26.71 -8.61 10.69
C PRO A 224 -26.25 -9.70 9.71
N THR A 225 -26.31 -9.45 8.41
CA THR A 225 -25.86 -10.36 7.34
C THR A 225 -25.05 -9.59 6.30
N PRO A 226 -23.83 -9.14 6.67
CA PRO A 226 -23.05 -8.24 5.82
C PRO A 226 -22.74 -8.82 4.44
N LYS A 227 -22.88 -7.98 3.42
CA LYS A 227 -22.31 -8.20 2.09
C LYS A 227 -21.19 -7.18 1.92
N VAL A 228 -19.95 -7.64 1.88
CA VAL A 228 -18.76 -6.79 1.81
C VAL A 228 -18.05 -6.98 0.48
N VAL A 229 -17.83 -5.91 -0.23
CA VAL A 229 -16.96 -5.87 -1.42
C VAL A 229 -15.68 -5.16 -1.04
N ILE A 230 -14.53 -5.74 -1.37
CA ILE A 230 -13.22 -5.12 -1.17
C ILE A 230 -12.65 -4.86 -2.55
N VAL A 231 -12.24 -3.62 -2.81
CA VAL A 231 -11.59 -3.22 -4.06
C VAL A 231 -10.16 -2.81 -3.74
N GLU A 232 -9.21 -3.66 -4.13
CA GLU A 232 -7.80 -3.57 -3.77
C GLU A 232 -6.95 -3.30 -5.02
N PRO A 233 -5.94 -2.39 -4.96
CA PRO A 233 -5.03 -2.16 -6.09
C PRO A 233 -3.91 -3.21 -6.19
N TYR A 234 -4.03 -4.34 -5.51
CA TYR A 234 -3.07 -5.44 -5.45
C TYR A 234 -3.78 -6.79 -5.61
N LEU A 235 -3.13 -7.91 -5.32
CA LEU A 235 -3.65 -9.26 -5.54
C LEU A 235 -5.03 -9.43 -4.88
N ALA A 236 -6.01 -9.82 -5.68
CA ALA A 236 -7.39 -10.01 -5.23
C ALA A 236 -7.49 -11.01 -4.09
N GLY A 237 -8.26 -10.64 -3.06
CA GLY A 237 -8.47 -11.50 -1.90
C GLY A 237 -7.42 -11.41 -0.81
N THR A 238 -6.39 -10.59 -0.98
CA THR A 238 -5.36 -10.37 0.06
C THR A 238 -5.98 -9.94 1.39
N SER A 239 -7.01 -9.09 1.38
CA SER A 239 -7.67 -8.65 2.62
C SER A 239 -8.90 -9.50 3.01
N SER A 240 -9.29 -10.53 2.24
CA SER A 240 -10.42 -11.39 2.61
C SER A 240 -10.26 -12.04 3.99
N PRO A 241 -9.10 -12.62 4.39
CA PRO A 241 -8.96 -13.26 5.69
C PRO A 241 -9.16 -12.31 6.88
N VAL A 242 -8.73 -11.05 6.77
CA VAL A 242 -8.91 -10.06 7.85
C VAL A 242 -10.35 -9.57 7.94
N VAL A 243 -11.07 -9.48 6.82
CA VAL A 243 -12.52 -9.19 6.80
C VAL A 243 -13.30 -10.37 7.36
N GLU A 244 -13.01 -11.60 6.96
CA GLU A 244 -13.62 -12.83 7.53
C GLU A 244 -13.43 -12.88 9.05
N LYS A 245 -12.20 -12.61 9.52
CA LYS A 245 -11.92 -12.55 10.96
C LYS A 245 -12.73 -11.46 11.66
N ALA A 246 -12.87 -10.29 11.05
CA ALA A 246 -13.65 -9.16 11.60
C ALA A 246 -15.15 -9.49 11.73
N LEU A 247 -15.69 -10.36 10.87
CA LEU A 247 -17.10 -10.72 10.80
C LEU A 247 -17.40 -12.17 11.20
N SER A 248 -16.44 -12.85 11.83
CA SER A 248 -16.47 -14.30 12.08
C SER A 248 -17.68 -14.80 12.91
N ASP A 249 -18.32 -13.92 13.66
CA ASP A 249 -19.52 -14.18 14.47
C ASP A 249 -20.85 -13.89 13.73
N LEU A 250 -20.78 -13.42 12.46
CA LEU A 250 -21.93 -13.08 11.63
C LEU A 250 -21.96 -13.93 10.36
N PRO A 251 -23.14 -14.36 9.88
CA PRO A 251 -23.27 -14.92 8.54
C PRO A 251 -23.02 -13.79 7.52
N HIS A 252 -21.96 -13.90 6.72
CA HIS A 252 -21.57 -12.84 5.78
C HIS A 252 -21.18 -13.39 4.41
N ARG A 253 -21.08 -12.49 3.43
CA ARG A 253 -20.54 -12.76 2.10
C ARG A 253 -19.48 -11.74 1.78
N ILE A 254 -18.38 -12.16 1.12
CA ILE A 254 -17.29 -11.31 0.69
C ILE A 254 -17.08 -11.48 -0.81
N LEU A 255 -16.91 -10.36 -1.51
CA LEU A 255 -16.41 -10.28 -2.88
C LEU A 255 -15.10 -9.50 -2.86
N ALA A 256 -14.02 -10.11 -3.30
CA ALA A 256 -12.74 -9.45 -3.47
C ALA A 256 -12.51 -9.09 -4.95
N LEU A 257 -12.30 -7.81 -5.22
CA LEU A 257 -11.92 -7.27 -6.51
C LEU A 257 -10.48 -6.73 -6.40
N GLY A 258 -9.63 -7.15 -7.31
CA GLY A 258 -8.21 -6.82 -7.31
C GLY A 258 -7.53 -7.43 -8.51
N VAL A 259 -6.22 -7.49 -8.50
CA VAL A 259 -5.44 -8.10 -9.57
C VAL A 259 -5.60 -9.62 -9.52
N ASN A 260 -6.34 -10.19 -10.48
CA ASN A 260 -6.62 -11.62 -10.56
C ASN A 260 -5.60 -12.38 -11.42
N HIS A 261 -4.99 -11.68 -12.37
CA HIS A 261 -4.07 -12.26 -13.34
C HIS A 261 -2.76 -11.47 -13.33
N PRO A 262 -1.84 -11.75 -12.39
CA PRO A 262 -0.58 -11.01 -12.30
C PRO A 262 0.30 -11.15 -13.56
N ASP A 263 0.15 -12.26 -14.28
CA ASP A 263 0.88 -12.56 -15.53
C ASP A 263 0.03 -12.27 -16.78
N LEU A 264 -0.38 -11.03 -16.96
CA LEU A 264 -1.17 -10.67 -18.15
C LEU A 264 -0.41 -10.75 -19.47
N HIS A 265 0.90 -10.97 -19.50
CA HIS A 265 1.75 -10.97 -20.70
C HIS A 265 1.42 -9.81 -21.65
N ARG A 266 1.15 -8.64 -21.06
CA ARG A 266 0.66 -7.46 -21.74
C ARG A 266 1.51 -6.26 -21.31
N TYR A 267 1.83 -5.42 -22.29
CA TYR A 267 2.36 -4.08 -22.01
C TYR A 267 1.19 -3.09 -21.91
N GLY A 268 1.10 -2.07 -22.71
CA GLY A 268 -0.02 -1.12 -22.72
C GLY A 268 0.10 -0.04 -21.65
N SER A 269 -1.01 0.56 -21.29
CA SER A 269 -1.13 1.57 -20.24
C SER A 269 -1.64 0.98 -18.94
N TYR A 270 -1.63 1.78 -17.87
CA TYR A 270 -2.24 1.45 -16.58
C TYR A 270 -3.73 1.14 -16.74
N GLU A 271 -4.44 1.97 -17.51
CA GLU A 271 -5.88 1.83 -17.77
C GLU A 271 -6.21 0.55 -18.55
N ASP A 272 -5.33 0.13 -19.48
CA ASP A 272 -5.48 -1.15 -20.18
C ASP A 272 -5.43 -2.34 -19.21
N HIS A 273 -4.61 -2.25 -18.16
CA HIS A 273 -4.53 -3.26 -17.10
C HIS A 273 -5.75 -3.21 -16.20
N ASP A 274 -6.21 -2.03 -15.77
CA ASP A 274 -7.45 -1.89 -14.99
C ASP A 274 -8.64 -2.50 -15.71
N LEU A 275 -8.80 -2.21 -17.00
CA LEU A 275 -9.85 -2.79 -17.84
C LEU A 275 -9.74 -4.31 -17.91
N ALA A 276 -8.53 -4.83 -18.11
CA ALA A 276 -8.32 -6.28 -18.21
C ALA A 276 -8.56 -7.02 -16.90
N GLN A 277 -8.34 -6.34 -15.74
CA GLN A 277 -8.61 -6.88 -14.41
C GLN A 277 -10.07 -6.66 -13.96
N GLY A 278 -10.86 -5.85 -14.69
CA GLY A 278 -12.21 -5.45 -14.27
C GLY A 278 -12.19 -4.46 -13.10
N LEU A 279 -11.11 -3.69 -12.95
CA LEU A 279 -10.92 -2.67 -11.92
C LEU A 279 -11.28 -1.26 -12.40
N ASP A 280 -11.71 -1.12 -13.64
CA ASP A 280 -12.36 0.09 -14.14
C ASP A 280 -13.77 0.25 -13.54
N PRO A 281 -14.35 1.47 -13.53
CA PRO A 281 -15.66 1.69 -12.93
C PRO A 281 -16.78 0.78 -13.45
N ALA A 282 -16.77 0.43 -14.74
CA ALA A 282 -17.78 -0.43 -15.34
C ALA A 282 -17.66 -1.88 -14.85
N GLY A 283 -16.44 -2.42 -14.80
CA GLY A 283 -16.15 -3.76 -14.27
C GLY A 283 -16.53 -3.89 -12.80
N ILE A 284 -16.09 -2.92 -11.97
CA ILE A 284 -16.43 -2.85 -10.54
C ILE A 284 -17.95 -2.79 -10.35
N SER A 285 -18.64 -1.89 -11.09
CA SER A 285 -20.12 -1.74 -11.02
C SER A 285 -20.83 -3.03 -11.34
N SER A 286 -20.44 -3.71 -12.42
CA SER A 286 -21.01 -5.00 -12.83
C SER A 286 -20.84 -6.08 -11.78
N ALA A 287 -19.65 -6.18 -11.19
CA ALA A 287 -19.35 -7.16 -10.14
C ALA A 287 -20.18 -6.91 -8.87
N ILE A 288 -20.25 -5.64 -8.41
CA ILE A 288 -21.03 -5.25 -7.24
C ILE A 288 -22.53 -5.57 -7.45
N ARG A 289 -23.13 -5.17 -8.58
CA ARG A 289 -24.56 -5.43 -8.88
C ARG A 289 -24.90 -6.92 -8.93
N THR A 290 -23.96 -7.75 -9.39
CA THR A 290 -24.16 -9.21 -9.42
C THR A 290 -24.07 -9.84 -8.04
N PHE A 291 -23.25 -9.24 -7.16
CA PHE A 291 -23.00 -9.76 -5.82
C PHE A 291 -24.08 -9.35 -4.81
N LEU A 292 -24.60 -8.11 -4.88
CA LEU A 292 -25.62 -7.58 -3.95
C LEU A 292 -27.01 -8.12 -4.25
#